data_af5cdded0a080a134412fda34d333bcf
#
_entry.id   af5cdded0a080a134412fda34d333bcf
#
_cell.length_a   1.000
_cell.length_b   1.000
_cell.length_c   1.000
_cell.angle_alpha   90.00
_cell.angle_beta   90.00
_cell.angle_gamma   90.00
#
_symmetry.space_group_name_H-M   'P 1'
#
loop_
_entity.id
_entity.type
_entity.pdbx_description
1 polymer ?
#
loop_
_entity_poly.entity_id
_entity_poly.type
_entity_poly.pdbx_seq_one_letter_code
_entity_poly.pdbx_strand_id
1 'polypeptide(L)'
;MELEAFYPHPALVTKTTPVEKPRFPAIDAHNHLGDEFGGGWIHRPLAVLLDMLDASDIRLYVDLDGSWSEAALQEHLEHLGPASDRFRVFGGVDWSQWTEKGDKFAEWVASRLRVQKGYGAAGLKVWKISGCTSTIIEANW
;
A
#
# COMPACT_ATOMS: atom_id res chain seq x y z
N MET A 1 33.66 17.73 -6.77
CA MET A 1 32.36 18.32 -6.33
C MET A 1 31.85 17.45 -5.22
N GLU A 2 31.70 18.01 -4.01
CA GLU A 2 31.18 17.29 -2.86
C GLU A 2 29.69 17.00 -3.11
N LEU A 3 29.21 15.81 -2.71
CA LEU A 3 27.83 15.37 -2.93
C LEU A 3 26.82 16.32 -2.27
N GLU A 4 27.21 16.90 -1.12
CA GLU A 4 26.43 17.87 -0.36
C GLU A 4 26.23 19.21 -1.08
N ALA A 5 27.10 19.54 -2.05
CA ALA A 5 27.02 20.75 -2.86
C ALA A 5 26.36 20.51 -4.22
N PHE A 6 25.85 19.30 -4.46
CA PHE A 6 25.21 18.96 -5.71
C PHE A 6 23.73 19.35 -5.69
N TYR A 7 23.40 20.43 -6.42
CA TYR A 7 22.01 20.83 -6.67
C TYR A 7 21.63 20.46 -8.10
N PRO A 8 20.83 19.41 -8.32
CA PRO A 8 20.40 19.05 -9.66
C PRO A 8 19.47 20.12 -10.23
N HIS A 9 19.85 20.65 -11.38
CA HIS A 9 18.97 21.54 -12.15
C HIS A 9 18.31 20.74 -13.27
N PRO A 10 16.96 20.77 -13.38
CA PRO A 10 16.29 20.12 -14.50
C PRO A 10 16.72 20.79 -15.81
N ALA A 11 17.34 20.01 -16.70
CA ALA A 11 17.73 20.46 -18.03
C ALA A 11 16.56 20.40 -19.02
N LEU A 12 15.50 19.67 -18.67
CA LEU A 12 14.32 19.54 -19.51
C LEU A 12 13.38 20.71 -19.28
N VAL A 13 13.20 21.53 -20.31
CA VAL A 13 12.20 22.59 -20.32
C VAL A 13 10.94 22.07 -21.02
N THR A 14 9.89 21.85 -20.27
CA THR A 14 8.60 21.41 -20.81
C THR A 14 7.54 22.47 -20.63
N LYS A 15 6.55 22.46 -21.51
CA LYS A 15 5.36 23.28 -21.35
C LYS A 15 4.63 22.85 -20.08
N THR A 16 4.41 23.77 -19.16
CA THR A 16 3.56 23.54 -18.00
C THR A 16 2.09 23.60 -18.44
N THR A 17 1.37 22.53 -18.21
CA THR A 17 -0.07 22.49 -18.40
C THR A 17 -0.72 22.36 -17.03
N PRO A 18 -1.36 23.40 -16.49
CA PRO A 18 -2.08 23.29 -15.22
C PRO A 18 -3.29 22.36 -15.42
N VAL A 19 -3.34 21.31 -14.62
CA VAL A 19 -4.48 20.39 -14.55
C VAL A 19 -4.96 20.39 -13.11
N GLU A 20 -6.11 21.00 -12.86
CA GLU A 20 -6.66 21.10 -11.52
C GLU A 20 -7.36 19.81 -11.08
N LYS A 21 -8.05 19.15 -12.02
CA LYS A 21 -8.78 17.90 -11.79
C LYS A 21 -8.69 16.99 -13.01
N PRO A 22 -8.78 15.67 -12.82
CA PRO A 22 -8.91 14.73 -13.93
C PRO A 22 -10.23 14.98 -14.67
N ARG A 23 -10.26 14.68 -15.97
CA ARG A 23 -11.48 14.80 -16.79
C ARG A 23 -12.57 13.81 -16.38
N PHE A 24 -12.16 12.67 -15.83
CA PHE A 24 -13.04 11.59 -15.37
C PHE A 24 -12.64 11.21 -13.96
N PRO A 25 -13.57 10.72 -13.13
CA PRO A 25 -13.23 10.22 -11.82
C PRO A 25 -12.08 9.20 -11.87
N ALA A 26 -11.07 9.42 -11.06
CA ALA A 26 -9.87 8.60 -11.04
C ALA A 26 -9.99 7.42 -10.07
N ILE A 27 -9.17 6.39 -10.31
CA ILE A 27 -8.89 5.34 -9.34
C ILE A 27 -7.44 5.53 -8.90
N ASP A 28 -7.22 5.78 -7.60
CA ASP A 28 -5.90 5.73 -7.02
C ASP A 28 -5.58 4.26 -6.72
N ALA A 29 -4.83 3.64 -7.62
CA ALA A 29 -4.58 2.20 -7.60
C ALA A 29 -3.36 1.80 -6.76
N HIS A 30 -2.60 2.74 -6.20
CA HIS A 30 -1.40 2.47 -5.44
C HIS A 30 -1.11 3.57 -4.43
N ASN A 31 -1.63 3.41 -3.24
CA ASN A 31 -1.38 4.38 -2.18
C ASN A 31 -1.38 3.71 -0.80
N HIS A 32 -1.12 4.50 0.22
CA HIS A 32 -0.85 4.07 1.58
C HIS A 32 -1.59 4.95 2.58
N LEU A 33 -2.28 4.35 3.55
CA LEU A 33 -2.93 5.06 4.67
C LEU A 33 -2.26 4.77 6.01
N GLY A 34 -1.46 3.70 6.11
CA GLY A 34 -0.80 3.26 7.32
C GLY A 34 0.34 4.18 7.77
N ASP A 35 0.98 3.81 8.88
CA ASP A 35 1.97 4.65 9.55
C ASP A 35 3.29 4.76 8.78
N GLU A 36 3.76 3.66 8.19
CA GLU A 36 5.10 3.61 7.60
C GLU A 36 5.25 4.47 6.33
N PHE A 37 4.27 4.43 5.45
CA PHE A 37 4.32 5.13 4.16
C PHE A 37 3.20 6.14 4.00
N GLY A 38 2.05 5.89 4.59
CA GLY A 38 0.87 6.74 4.50
C GLY A 38 0.85 7.90 5.52
N GLY A 39 1.85 7.98 6.40
CA GLY A 39 1.90 9.04 7.42
C GLY A 39 0.73 9.00 8.40
N GLY A 40 0.20 7.82 8.69
CA GLY A 40 -0.86 7.60 9.67
C GLY A 40 -2.23 8.17 9.28
N TRP A 41 -2.50 8.29 7.99
CA TRP A 41 -3.80 8.79 7.51
C TRP A 41 -4.97 7.92 7.96
N ILE A 42 -4.74 6.62 8.18
CA ILE A 42 -5.76 5.69 8.68
C ILE A 42 -6.34 6.11 10.02
N HIS A 43 -5.61 6.86 10.84
CA HIS A 43 -6.08 7.33 12.14
C HIS A 43 -6.92 8.62 12.06
N ARG A 44 -7.08 9.19 10.87
CA ARG A 44 -7.92 10.37 10.66
C ARG A 44 -9.39 9.98 10.57
N PRO A 45 -10.32 10.88 10.94
CA PRO A 45 -11.73 10.64 10.75
C PRO A 45 -12.05 10.28 9.28
N LEU A 46 -12.89 9.28 9.05
CA LEU A 46 -13.26 8.82 7.71
C LEU A 46 -13.77 9.98 6.82
N ALA A 47 -14.51 10.93 7.39
CA ALA A 47 -14.97 12.10 6.65
C ALA A 47 -13.82 12.92 6.04
N VAL A 48 -12.69 13.06 6.74
CA VAL A 48 -11.51 13.78 6.23
C VAL A 48 -10.90 13.05 5.03
N LEU A 49 -10.86 11.72 5.07
CA LEU A 49 -10.39 10.92 3.95
C LEU A 49 -11.33 11.07 2.74
N LEU A 50 -12.63 11.02 2.96
CA LEU A 50 -13.62 11.19 1.90
C LEU A 50 -13.56 12.58 1.26
N ASP A 51 -13.44 13.64 2.07
CA ASP A 51 -13.29 15.02 1.59
C ASP A 51 -12.04 15.17 0.70
N MET A 52 -10.93 14.53 1.06
CA MET A 52 -9.70 14.53 0.25
C MET A 52 -9.91 13.83 -1.10
N LEU A 53 -10.57 12.66 -1.10
CA LEU A 53 -10.87 11.92 -2.33
C LEU A 53 -11.80 12.74 -3.25
N ASP A 54 -12.81 13.36 -2.69
CA ASP A 54 -13.79 14.16 -3.44
C ASP A 54 -13.16 15.44 -4.00
N ALA A 55 -12.27 16.10 -3.24
CA ALA A 55 -11.52 17.26 -3.69
C ALA A 55 -10.63 16.94 -4.90
N SER A 56 -10.13 15.70 -4.98
CA SER A 56 -9.24 15.22 -6.05
C SER A 56 -9.96 14.46 -7.16
N ASP A 57 -11.29 14.33 -7.10
CA ASP A 57 -12.13 13.51 -7.98
C ASP A 57 -11.65 12.04 -8.05
N ILE A 58 -11.23 11.49 -6.92
CA ILE A 58 -10.86 10.07 -6.78
C ILE A 58 -12.08 9.29 -6.34
N ARG A 59 -12.57 8.43 -7.22
CA ARG A 59 -13.74 7.57 -6.95
C ARG A 59 -13.40 6.37 -6.08
N LEU A 60 -12.24 5.78 -6.29
CA LEU A 60 -11.81 4.57 -5.61
C LEU A 60 -10.34 4.70 -5.21
N TYR A 61 -10.04 4.32 -3.98
CA TYR A 61 -8.70 4.33 -3.41
C TYR A 61 -8.29 2.91 -3.03
N VAL A 62 -7.11 2.48 -3.47
CA VAL A 62 -6.54 1.20 -3.09
C VAL A 62 -5.48 1.44 -2.02
N ASP A 63 -5.83 1.04 -0.79
CA ASP A 63 -4.90 1.07 0.34
C ASP A 63 -4.07 -0.22 0.36
N LEU A 64 -2.76 -0.07 0.30
CA LEU A 64 -1.80 -1.17 0.27
C LEU A 64 -1.21 -1.49 1.65
N ASP A 65 -1.70 -0.85 2.70
CA ASP A 65 -1.15 -0.95 4.06
C ASP A 65 -1.97 -1.83 5.01
N GLY A 66 -2.89 -2.66 4.48
CA GLY A 66 -3.66 -3.59 5.32
C GLY A 66 -2.81 -4.63 6.07
N SER A 67 -1.49 -4.68 5.77
CA SER A 67 -0.51 -5.49 6.48
C SER A 67 -0.73 -7.02 6.37
N TRP A 68 0.25 -7.78 6.83
CA TRP A 68 0.14 -9.23 7.06
C TRP A 68 -0.44 -9.55 8.45
N SER A 69 -0.44 -8.58 9.36
CA SER A 69 -1.08 -8.70 10.66
C SER A 69 -2.59 -8.68 10.49
N GLU A 70 -3.25 -9.72 10.95
CA GLU A 70 -4.71 -9.79 10.89
C GLU A 70 -5.38 -8.68 11.68
N ALA A 71 -4.79 -8.29 12.81
CA ALA A 71 -5.31 -7.21 13.63
C ALA A 71 -5.23 -5.85 12.90
N ALA A 72 -4.09 -5.54 12.28
CA ALA A 72 -3.93 -4.31 11.51
C ALA A 72 -4.85 -4.30 10.28
N LEU A 73 -4.97 -5.42 9.57
CA LEU A 73 -5.89 -5.54 8.45
C LEU A 73 -7.34 -5.30 8.88
N GLN A 74 -7.76 -5.89 10.00
CA GLN A 74 -9.11 -5.70 10.52
C GLN A 74 -9.37 -4.26 10.93
N GLU A 75 -8.40 -3.60 11.59
CA GLU A 75 -8.50 -2.18 11.94
C GLU A 75 -8.74 -1.30 10.71
N HIS A 76 -7.97 -1.51 9.62
CA HIS A 76 -8.19 -0.79 8.35
C HIS A 76 -9.57 -1.07 7.76
N LEU A 77 -9.98 -2.35 7.73
CA LEU A 77 -11.27 -2.75 7.17
C LEU A 77 -12.46 -2.21 7.99
N GLU A 78 -12.35 -2.19 9.31
CA GLU A 78 -13.38 -1.63 10.19
C GLU A 78 -13.48 -0.11 10.05
N HIS A 79 -12.34 0.59 10.02
CA HIS A 79 -12.32 2.05 9.88
C HIS A 79 -12.89 2.51 8.53
N LEU A 80 -12.52 1.84 7.44
CA LEU A 80 -12.94 2.19 6.08
C LEU A 80 -14.27 1.54 5.66
N GLY A 81 -14.76 0.59 6.44
CA GLY A 81 -15.95 -0.20 6.15
C GLY A 81 -17.22 0.60 5.85
N PRO A 82 -17.52 1.70 6.58
CA PRO A 82 -18.68 2.54 6.29
C PRO A 82 -18.67 3.17 4.89
N ALA A 83 -17.50 3.25 4.23
CA ALA A 83 -17.31 3.72 2.87
C ALA A 83 -16.61 2.68 1.99
N SER A 84 -16.97 1.41 2.14
CA SER A 84 -16.34 0.27 1.45
C SER A 84 -16.48 0.30 -0.07
N ASP A 85 -17.37 1.09 -0.62
CA ASP A 85 -17.48 1.38 -2.05
C ASP A 85 -16.36 2.31 -2.56
N ARG A 86 -15.74 3.09 -1.65
CA ARG A 86 -14.67 4.07 -1.94
C ARG A 86 -13.27 3.51 -1.69
N PHE A 87 -13.12 2.41 -0.94
CA PHE A 87 -11.84 1.86 -0.55
C PHE A 87 -11.69 0.38 -0.90
N ARG A 88 -10.45 -0.02 -1.22
CA ARG A 88 -10.03 -1.43 -1.35
C ARG A 88 -8.76 -1.61 -0.54
N VAL A 89 -8.83 -2.42 0.49
CA VAL A 89 -7.68 -2.70 1.37
C VAL A 89 -7.02 -3.99 0.91
N PHE A 90 -5.69 -3.95 0.73
CA PHE A 90 -4.88 -5.11 0.38
C PHE A 90 -4.17 -5.63 1.64
N GLY A 91 -4.20 -6.93 1.81
CA GLY A 91 -3.41 -7.61 2.84
C GLY A 91 -1.97 -7.85 2.41
N GLY A 92 -1.22 -8.58 3.21
CA GLY A 92 0.19 -8.84 3.02
C GLY A 92 0.61 -10.25 3.39
N VAL A 93 1.90 -10.53 3.20
CA VAL A 93 2.56 -11.78 3.61
C VAL A 93 3.67 -11.43 4.60
N ASP A 94 3.69 -12.15 5.72
CA ASP A 94 4.80 -12.11 6.66
C ASP A 94 5.96 -12.95 6.13
N TRP A 95 6.87 -12.29 5.45
CA TRP A 95 8.06 -12.93 4.87
C TRP A 95 9.08 -13.37 5.92
N SER A 96 9.02 -12.88 7.16
CA SER A 96 9.90 -13.33 8.23
C SER A 96 9.73 -14.83 8.54
N GLN A 97 8.56 -15.37 8.21
CA GLN A 97 8.22 -16.77 8.38
C GLN A 97 8.85 -17.71 7.34
N TRP A 98 9.51 -17.17 6.30
CA TRP A 98 10.08 -17.97 5.22
C TRP A 98 11.00 -19.07 5.74
N THR A 99 11.97 -18.70 6.56
CA THR A 99 12.97 -19.65 7.09
C THR A 99 12.35 -20.66 8.05
N GLU A 100 11.42 -20.21 8.89
CA GLU A 100 10.76 -21.08 9.88
C GLU A 100 9.86 -22.10 9.22
N LYS A 101 9.11 -21.73 8.20
CA LYS A 101 8.14 -22.60 7.52
C LYS A 101 8.77 -23.47 6.43
N GLY A 102 9.92 -23.06 5.87
CA GLY A 102 10.64 -23.81 4.84
C GLY A 102 9.71 -24.25 3.70
N ASP A 103 9.75 -25.53 3.35
CA ASP A 103 8.91 -26.11 2.27
C ASP A 103 7.39 -25.94 2.46
N LYS A 104 6.95 -25.68 3.69
CA LYS A 104 5.53 -25.43 4.02
C LYS A 104 5.12 -23.98 3.90
N PHE A 105 6.06 -23.07 3.58
CA PHE A 105 5.78 -21.64 3.53
C PHE A 105 4.65 -21.29 2.54
N ALA A 106 4.66 -21.86 1.35
CA ALA A 106 3.63 -21.61 0.34
C ALA A 106 2.22 -22.00 0.82
N GLU A 107 2.10 -23.16 1.45
CA GLU A 107 0.84 -23.64 2.01
C GLU A 107 0.37 -22.75 3.19
N TRP A 108 1.31 -22.39 4.05
CA TRP A 108 1.05 -21.46 5.15
C TRP A 108 0.57 -20.11 4.64
N VAL A 109 1.25 -19.50 3.67
CA VAL A 109 0.82 -18.23 3.04
C VAL A 109 -0.57 -18.37 2.45
N ALA A 110 -0.84 -19.43 1.70
CA ALA A 110 -2.15 -19.65 1.11
C ALA A 110 -3.26 -19.73 2.18
N SER A 111 -2.98 -20.33 3.34
CA SER A 111 -3.92 -20.39 4.46
C SER A 111 -4.19 -18.99 5.04
N ARG A 112 -3.13 -18.18 5.23
CA ARG A 112 -3.25 -16.80 5.75
C ARG A 112 -4.03 -15.90 4.79
N LEU A 113 -3.75 -16.00 3.49
CA LEU A 113 -4.47 -15.21 2.48
C LEU A 113 -5.96 -15.58 2.40
N ARG A 114 -6.33 -16.86 2.64
CA ARG A 114 -7.75 -17.23 2.73
C ARG A 114 -8.44 -16.55 3.92
N VAL A 115 -7.75 -16.47 5.06
CA VAL A 115 -8.26 -15.78 6.25
C VAL A 115 -8.43 -14.29 5.97
N GLN A 116 -7.41 -13.62 5.42
CA GLN A 116 -7.45 -12.21 5.06
C GLN A 116 -8.58 -11.91 4.05
N LYS A 117 -8.76 -12.78 3.06
CA LYS A 117 -9.90 -12.69 2.14
C LYS A 117 -11.24 -12.82 2.88
N GLY A 118 -11.33 -13.71 3.87
CA GLY A 118 -12.52 -13.87 4.71
C GLY A 118 -12.87 -12.62 5.50
N TYR A 119 -11.89 -11.83 5.90
CA TYR A 119 -12.09 -10.52 6.53
C TYR A 119 -12.50 -9.42 5.54
N GLY A 120 -12.24 -9.58 4.26
CA GLY A 120 -12.60 -8.61 3.24
C GLY A 120 -11.44 -7.97 2.49
N ALA A 121 -10.20 -8.49 2.66
CA ALA A 121 -9.08 -8.03 1.86
C ALA A 121 -9.37 -8.20 0.36
N ALA A 122 -9.18 -7.13 -0.41
CA ALA A 122 -9.48 -7.09 -1.84
C ALA A 122 -8.32 -7.59 -2.71
N GLY A 123 -7.11 -7.66 -2.17
CA GLY A 123 -5.92 -8.08 -2.88
C GLY A 123 -4.73 -8.33 -1.97
N LEU A 124 -3.59 -8.60 -2.58
CA LEU A 124 -2.33 -8.85 -1.91
C LEU A 124 -1.29 -7.82 -2.34
N LYS A 125 -0.65 -7.18 -1.37
CA LYS A 125 0.56 -6.38 -1.57
C LYS A 125 1.80 -7.20 -1.20
N VAL A 126 2.70 -7.34 -2.16
CA VAL A 126 4.05 -7.89 -1.92
C VAL A 126 5.04 -6.73 -1.88
N TRP A 127 5.72 -6.58 -0.74
CA TRP A 127 6.77 -5.59 -0.56
C TRP A 127 8.08 -6.04 -1.17
N LYS A 128 8.89 -5.10 -1.65
CA LYS A 128 10.24 -5.38 -2.12
C LYS A 128 11.15 -5.69 -0.93
N ILE A 129 11.21 -6.92 -0.50
CA ILE A 129 12.08 -7.34 0.60
C ILE A 129 13.54 -7.37 0.18
N SER A 130 13.82 -7.61 -1.10
CA SER A 130 15.15 -7.79 -1.66
C SER A 130 15.94 -6.51 -1.93
N GLY A 131 15.41 -5.33 -1.60
CA GLY A 131 16.08 -4.05 -1.86
C GLY A 131 16.64 -3.34 -0.63
N CYS A 132 16.19 -3.69 0.57
CA CYS A 132 16.54 -2.97 1.81
C CYS A 132 17.34 -3.78 2.82
N THR A 133 17.50 -5.08 2.66
CA THR A 133 18.36 -5.90 3.50
C THR A 133 19.36 -6.65 2.65
N SER A 134 20.65 -6.51 2.97
CA SER A 134 21.77 -7.16 2.28
C SER A 134 21.83 -8.69 2.50
N THR A 135 20.70 -9.32 2.75
CA THR A 135 20.64 -10.77 2.86
C THR A 135 20.17 -11.31 1.51
N ILE A 136 21.14 -11.56 0.65
CA ILE A 136 20.93 -12.37 -0.55
C ILE A 136 20.57 -13.77 -0.04
N ILE A 137 19.32 -14.15 -0.19
CA ILE A 137 18.95 -15.56 -0.07
C ILE A 137 19.47 -16.18 -1.37
N GLU A 138 20.59 -16.88 -1.30
CA GLU A 138 21.02 -17.75 -2.39
C GLU A 138 19.98 -18.84 -2.54
N ALA A 139 19.09 -18.64 -3.50
CA ALA A 139 18.20 -19.71 -3.93
C ALA A 139 19.00 -20.65 -4.81
N ASN A 140 19.41 -21.77 -4.26
CA ASN A 140 19.86 -22.90 -5.07
C ASN A 140 18.64 -23.47 -5.81
N TRP A 141 18.61 -23.24 -7.12
CA TRP A 141 17.67 -23.86 -8.08
C TRP A 141 18.17 -25.23 -8.50
#